data_ba3905b5736069f2f35085835907aad0
#
_entry.id   ba3905b5736069f2f35085835907aad0
#
_cell.length_a   1.000
_cell.length_b   1.000
_cell.length_c   1.000
_cell.angle_alpha   90.00
_cell.angle_beta   90.00
_cell.angle_gamma   90.00
#
_symmetry.space_group_name_H-M   'P 1'
#
loop_
_entity.id
_entity.type
_entity.pdbx_description
1 polymer ?
#
loop_
_entity_poly.entity_id
_entity_poly.type
_entity_poly.pdbx_seq_one_letter_code
_entity_poly.pdbx_strand_id
1 'polypeptide(L)'
;MMIKKCGLLNGLFVDYIIFAKKERMESLKQRRTIRKYQQKDISADLLNDLLETSFRASTVGNMQVYSVIVTRDAERKAKLAPAHFNQPMVQTAPVVLTFCIDLRRFSKWCEQRKAEPGYNNFEWFVTGAVDTLLVAQTFCVAAEKKGLGICYLGTTTYNPQMIVEALKLPELVFPITTVTVGWPAEQPEQVDRLPLEAIVHEEFYHDYTPQDIDRLYAYKESLPENKQFILENNKETLAQVFTDVRYTKKDSEAMSENLWKIMKKQGF
;
A
#
# COMPACT_ATOMS: atom_id res chain seq x y z
N MET A 1 11.73 26.15 -49.78
CA MET A 1 12.65 25.30 -48.97
C MET A 1 12.31 25.30 -47.46
N MET A 2 11.08 25.59 -47.05
CA MET A 2 10.65 25.71 -45.63
C MET A 2 9.73 24.58 -45.12
N ILE A 3 9.25 23.66 -45.93
CA ILE A 3 8.25 22.67 -45.55
C ILE A 3 8.87 21.34 -45.04
N LYS A 4 10.16 21.06 -45.32
CA LYS A 4 10.81 19.82 -44.88
C LYS A 4 11.33 19.81 -43.43
N LYS A 5 11.46 20.98 -42.75
CA LYS A 5 11.92 21.04 -41.36
C LYS A 5 10.81 20.76 -40.32
N CYS A 6 9.55 20.93 -40.70
CA CYS A 6 8.43 20.70 -39.74
C CYS A 6 8.12 19.20 -39.51
N GLY A 7 8.34 18.36 -40.52
CA GLY A 7 8.09 16.92 -40.43
C GLY A 7 9.11 16.16 -39.57
N LEU A 8 10.38 16.58 -39.57
CA LEU A 8 11.44 15.97 -38.75
C LEU A 8 11.29 16.29 -37.26
N LEU A 9 10.85 17.51 -36.92
CA LEU A 9 10.58 17.91 -35.53
C LEU A 9 9.38 17.19 -34.95
N ASN A 10 8.32 16.93 -35.73
CA ASN A 10 7.17 16.17 -35.30
C ASN A 10 7.52 14.68 -35.08
N GLY A 11 8.34 14.07 -35.92
CA GLY A 11 8.81 12.70 -35.74
C GLY A 11 9.63 12.53 -34.45
N LEU A 12 10.62 13.38 -34.21
CA LEU A 12 11.44 13.37 -33.00
C LEU A 12 10.62 13.64 -31.74
N PHE A 13 9.58 14.47 -31.79
CA PHE A 13 8.71 14.74 -30.67
C PHE A 13 7.79 13.54 -30.37
N VAL A 14 7.27 12.86 -31.39
CA VAL A 14 6.48 11.63 -31.24
C VAL A 14 7.35 10.50 -30.66
N ASP A 15 8.56 10.31 -31.17
CA ASP A 15 9.51 9.30 -30.69
C ASP A 15 9.91 9.58 -29.22
N TYR A 16 10.13 10.83 -28.86
CA TYR A 16 10.39 11.23 -27.47
C TYR A 16 9.20 10.95 -26.55
N ILE A 17 7.96 11.21 -26.98
CA ILE A 17 6.75 10.90 -26.22
C ILE A 17 6.58 9.40 -26.05
N ILE A 18 6.82 8.60 -27.10
CA ILE A 18 6.76 7.13 -27.05
C ILE A 18 7.84 6.59 -26.12
N PHE A 19 9.06 7.09 -26.21
CA PHE A 19 10.17 6.70 -25.33
C PHE A 19 9.86 7.05 -23.86
N ALA A 20 9.44 8.27 -23.58
CA ALA A 20 9.05 8.69 -22.23
C ALA A 20 7.87 7.89 -21.67
N LYS A 21 6.91 7.47 -22.50
CA LYS A 21 5.82 6.56 -22.09
C LYS A 21 6.33 5.16 -21.77
N LYS A 22 7.27 4.63 -22.57
CA LYS A 22 7.89 3.31 -22.34
C LYS A 22 8.69 3.29 -21.04
N GLU A 23 9.48 4.32 -20.75
CA GLU A 23 10.20 4.46 -19.48
C GLU A 23 9.26 4.53 -18.28
N ARG A 24 8.12 5.21 -18.42
CA ARG A 24 7.11 5.29 -17.34
C ARG A 24 6.51 3.95 -16.96
N MET A 25 6.24 3.09 -17.93
CA MET A 25 5.73 1.73 -17.69
C MET A 25 6.81 0.83 -17.09
N GLU A 26 8.04 0.96 -17.58
CA GLU A 26 9.15 0.15 -17.11
C GLU A 26 9.48 0.43 -15.65
N SER A 27 9.43 1.68 -15.20
CA SER A 27 9.66 2.03 -13.81
C SER A 27 8.68 1.35 -12.83
N LEU A 28 7.43 1.15 -13.24
CA LEU A 28 6.43 0.44 -12.42
C LEU A 28 6.74 -1.06 -12.34
N LYS A 29 7.23 -1.66 -13.43
CA LYS A 29 7.64 -3.07 -13.44
C LYS A 29 8.87 -3.33 -12.58
N GLN A 30 9.74 -2.33 -12.43
CA GLN A 30 10.99 -2.44 -11.66
C GLN A 30 10.85 -2.05 -10.20
N ARG A 31 9.63 -1.77 -9.71
CA ARG A 31 9.42 -1.35 -8.32
C ARG A 31 9.92 -2.38 -7.31
N ARG A 32 10.48 -1.88 -6.21
CA ARG A 32 10.98 -2.65 -5.08
C ARG A 32 10.50 -2.06 -3.76
N THR A 33 10.34 -2.89 -2.76
CA THR A 33 10.05 -2.42 -1.41
C THR A 33 11.36 -2.00 -0.72
N ILE A 34 11.44 -0.75 -0.30
CA ILE A 34 12.62 -0.18 0.38
C ILE A 34 12.37 -0.09 1.89
N ARG A 35 13.26 -0.66 2.68
CA ARG A 35 13.17 -0.71 4.15
C ARG A 35 14.32 0.03 4.85
N LYS A 36 15.38 0.39 4.12
CA LYS A 36 16.51 1.19 4.63
C LYS A 36 16.55 2.53 3.91
N TYR A 37 16.66 3.59 4.69
CA TYR A 37 16.60 4.96 4.21
C TYR A 37 17.86 5.73 4.57
N GLN A 38 18.23 6.67 3.70
CA GLN A 38 19.29 7.64 3.97
C GLN A 38 18.85 8.59 5.09
N GLN A 39 19.81 9.14 5.81
CA GLN A 39 19.60 10.23 6.78
C GLN A 39 19.39 11.56 6.05
N LYS A 40 18.35 11.60 5.25
CA LYS A 40 17.96 12.74 4.42
C LYS A 40 16.47 12.95 4.51
N ASP A 41 16.06 14.14 4.93
CA ASP A 41 14.65 14.48 5.06
C ASP A 41 13.97 14.68 3.70
N ILE A 42 12.65 14.61 3.70
CA ILE A 42 11.77 14.95 2.58
C ILE A 42 11.19 16.33 2.87
N SER A 43 11.46 17.31 2.01
CA SER A 43 10.92 18.67 2.21
C SER A 43 9.38 18.67 2.28
N ALA A 44 8.83 19.64 2.99
CA ALA A 44 7.38 19.80 3.09
C ALA A 44 6.75 20.00 1.71
N ASP A 45 7.38 20.79 0.84
CA ASP A 45 6.88 21.07 -0.51
C ASP A 45 6.83 19.79 -1.37
N LEU A 46 7.88 18.97 -1.33
CA LEU A 46 7.89 17.69 -2.06
C LEU A 46 6.81 16.74 -1.52
N LEU A 47 6.67 16.63 -0.19
CA LEU A 47 5.65 15.78 0.40
C LEU A 47 4.24 16.25 0.05
N ASN A 48 3.99 17.55 0.09
CA ASN A 48 2.70 18.14 -0.28
C ASN A 48 2.37 17.89 -1.76
N ASP A 49 3.32 18.12 -2.69
CA ASP A 49 3.16 17.82 -4.13
C ASP A 49 2.78 16.34 -4.36
N LEU A 50 3.42 15.43 -3.62
CA LEU A 50 3.12 13.99 -3.70
C LEU A 50 1.72 13.65 -3.16
N LEU A 51 1.32 14.25 -2.04
CA LEU A 51 0.01 14.06 -1.43
C LEU A 51 -1.09 14.64 -2.34
N GLU A 52 -0.96 15.88 -2.82
CA GLU A 52 -1.90 16.50 -3.76
C GLU A 52 -2.05 15.69 -5.03
N THR A 53 -0.94 15.17 -5.58
CA THR A 53 -0.96 14.25 -6.72
C THR A 53 -1.75 12.99 -6.39
N SER A 54 -1.57 12.43 -5.20
CA SER A 54 -2.26 11.21 -4.80
C SER A 54 -3.77 11.39 -4.61
N PHE A 55 -4.21 12.58 -4.22
CA PHE A 55 -5.63 12.91 -4.07
C PHE A 55 -6.39 13.01 -5.40
N ARG A 56 -5.70 12.85 -6.54
CA ARG A 56 -6.33 12.66 -7.86
C ARG A 56 -6.77 11.21 -8.12
N ALA A 57 -6.53 10.29 -7.19
CA ALA A 57 -7.07 8.94 -7.26
C ALA A 57 -8.61 8.95 -7.31
N SER A 58 -9.18 7.88 -7.87
CA SER A 58 -10.64 7.71 -7.87
C SER A 58 -11.18 7.61 -6.46
N THR A 59 -12.36 8.18 -6.23
CA THR A 59 -13.07 8.15 -4.94
C THR A 59 -14.57 8.06 -5.19
N VAL A 60 -15.28 7.34 -4.35
CA VAL A 60 -16.71 7.14 -4.49
C VAL A 60 -17.46 8.49 -4.39
N GLY A 61 -18.33 8.78 -5.37
CA GLY A 61 -19.15 10.00 -5.37
C GLY A 61 -18.35 11.31 -5.16
N ASN A 62 -17.04 11.31 -5.38
CA ASN A 62 -16.13 12.41 -5.04
C ASN A 62 -16.18 12.85 -3.56
N MET A 63 -16.55 11.93 -2.66
CA MET A 63 -16.69 12.20 -1.22
C MET A 63 -15.34 12.31 -0.50
N GLN A 64 -14.30 11.66 -1.03
CA GLN A 64 -12.93 11.67 -0.51
C GLN A 64 -12.87 11.24 0.97
N VAL A 65 -13.45 10.08 1.25
CA VAL A 65 -13.65 9.53 2.61
C VAL A 65 -12.37 8.93 3.21
N TYR A 66 -11.27 9.63 3.07
CA TYR A 66 -9.96 9.27 3.60
C TYR A 66 -9.25 10.46 4.24
N SER A 67 -8.31 10.16 5.12
CA SER A 67 -7.36 11.12 5.69
C SER A 67 -5.97 10.51 5.77
N VAL A 68 -4.93 11.34 5.70
CA VAL A 68 -3.54 10.90 5.79
C VAL A 68 -2.89 11.60 6.99
N ILE A 69 -2.32 10.80 7.90
CA ILE A 69 -1.59 11.33 9.05
C ILE A 69 -0.10 11.21 8.76
N VAL A 70 0.57 12.36 8.75
CA VAL A 70 2.02 12.48 8.53
C VAL A 70 2.73 12.45 9.86
N THR A 71 3.57 11.45 10.10
CA THR A 71 4.38 11.31 11.32
C THR A 71 5.86 11.45 10.98
N ARG A 72 6.51 12.52 11.46
CA ARG A 72 7.94 12.80 11.34
C ARG A 72 8.66 12.74 12.68
N ASP A 73 7.97 13.15 13.72
CA ASP A 73 8.48 13.24 15.09
C ASP A 73 8.95 11.88 15.61
N ALA A 74 10.16 11.84 16.17
CA ALA A 74 10.80 10.59 16.59
C ALA A 74 10.03 9.90 17.74
N GLU A 75 9.50 10.65 18.70
CA GLU A 75 8.75 10.09 19.84
C GLU A 75 7.42 9.49 19.36
N ARG A 76 6.75 10.15 18.41
CA ARG A 76 5.51 9.64 17.81
C ARG A 76 5.75 8.40 16.98
N LYS A 77 6.84 8.34 16.20
CA LYS A 77 7.26 7.12 15.48
C LYS A 77 7.58 5.98 16.45
N ALA A 78 8.23 6.27 17.57
CA ALA A 78 8.48 5.28 18.62
C ALA A 78 7.17 4.74 19.24
N LYS A 79 6.13 5.58 19.40
CA LYS A 79 4.81 5.14 19.86
C LYS A 79 4.05 4.30 18.83
N LEU A 80 4.29 4.50 17.54
CA LEU A 80 3.71 3.68 16.46
C LEU A 80 4.44 2.35 16.26
N ALA A 81 5.73 2.27 16.56
CA ALA A 81 6.56 1.11 16.27
C ALA A 81 6.02 -0.21 16.85
N PRO A 82 5.49 -0.29 18.09
CA PRO A 82 4.89 -1.53 18.62
C PRO A 82 3.71 -2.06 17.81
N ALA A 83 2.87 -1.18 17.24
CA ALA A 83 1.77 -1.59 16.35
C ALA A 83 2.26 -2.33 15.10
N HIS A 84 3.50 -2.07 14.71
CA HIS A 84 4.18 -2.66 13.57
C HIS A 84 5.28 -3.65 13.98
N PHE A 85 5.14 -4.32 15.14
CA PHE A 85 6.10 -5.31 15.69
C PHE A 85 7.54 -4.76 15.78
N ASN A 86 7.69 -3.48 16.06
CA ASN A 86 8.96 -2.78 16.16
C ASN A 86 9.84 -2.90 14.90
N GLN A 87 9.23 -3.00 13.73
CA GLN A 87 9.98 -3.02 12.46
C GLN A 87 10.85 -1.76 12.33
N PRO A 88 12.17 -1.88 12.09
CA PRO A 88 13.11 -0.76 12.17
C PRO A 88 12.75 0.42 11.27
N MET A 89 12.16 0.16 10.08
CA MET A 89 11.80 1.22 9.14
C MET A 89 10.75 2.21 9.68
N VAL A 90 9.95 1.82 10.66
CA VAL A 90 8.98 2.73 11.29
C VAL A 90 9.69 3.88 12.01
N GLN A 91 10.82 3.59 12.66
CA GLN A 91 11.59 4.59 13.39
C GLN A 91 12.61 5.31 12.49
N THR A 92 13.22 4.59 11.54
CA THR A 92 14.33 5.12 10.72
C THR A 92 13.87 5.89 9.48
N ALA A 93 12.66 5.68 8.98
CA ALA A 93 12.14 6.44 7.85
C ALA A 93 12.00 7.93 8.22
N PRO A 94 12.35 8.86 7.32
CA PRO A 94 12.13 10.29 7.55
C PRO A 94 10.64 10.63 7.71
N VAL A 95 9.76 9.90 7.02
CA VAL A 95 8.30 10.10 7.09
C VAL A 95 7.59 8.75 7.18
N VAL A 96 6.60 8.68 8.07
CA VAL A 96 5.62 7.60 8.16
C VAL A 96 4.25 8.19 7.86
N LEU A 97 3.54 7.61 6.90
CA LEU A 97 2.19 8.00 6.50
C LEU A 97 1.20 6.93 6.94
N THR A 98 0.22 7.30 7.74
CA THR A 98 -0.91 6.42 8.05
C THR A 98 -2.13 6.89 7.28
N PHE A 99 -2.58 6.06 6.36
CA PHE A 99 -3.77 6.29 5.55
C PHE A 99 -4.98 5.68 6.25
N CYS A 100 -5.98 6.51 6.48
CA CYS A 100 -7.17 6.16 7.25
C CYS A 100 -8.43 6.34 6.43
N ILE A 101 -9.43 5.48 6.64
CA ILE A 101 -10.84 5.82 6.34
C ILE A 101 -11.18 7.04 7.19
N ASP A 102 -11.90 8.00 6.62
CA ASP A 102 -12.42 9.15 7.34
C ASP A 102 -13.84 9.48 6.88
N LEU A 103 -14.80 8.82 7.47
CA LEU A 103 -16.22 9.13 7.29
C LEU A 103 -16.69 10.23 8.25
N ARG A 104 -15.89 10.55 9.30
CA ARG A 104 -16.21 11.57 10.26
C ARG A 104 -16.31 12.96 9.64
N ARG A 105 -15.33 13.35 8.80
CA ARG A 105 -15.32 14.66 8.15
C ARG A 105 -16.55 14.86 7.28
N PHE A 106 -16.90 13.85 6.48
CA PHE A 106 -18.06 13.89 5.59
C PHE A 106 -19.38 13.91 6.39
N SER A 107 -19.52 13.09 7.41
CA SER A 107 -20.69 13.07 8.29
C SER A 107 -20.91 14.42 8.97
N LYS A 108 -19.85 15.02 9.51
CA LYS A 108 -19.93 16.37 10.10
C LYS A 108 -20.37 17.44 9.10
N TRP A 109 -19.93 17.36 7.85
CA TRP A 109 -20.39 18.25 6.81
C TRP A 109 -21.88 18.06 6.51
N CYS A 110 -22.38 16.83 6.43
CA CYS A 110 -23.80 16.52 6.27
C CYS A 110 -24.63 17.13 7.43
N GLU A 111 -24.24 16.85 8.68
CA GLU A 111 -24.93 17.37 9.89
C GLU A 111 -25.01 18.90 9.90
N GLN A 112 -23.91 19.60 9.57
CA GLN A 112 -23.88 21.06 9.45
C GLN A 112 -24.82 21.58 8.34
N ARG A 113 -25.18 20.75 7.37
CA ARG A 113 -26.10 21.07 6.28
C ARG A 113 -27.51 20.52 6.52
N LYS A 114 -27.80 20.05 7.76
CA LYS A 114 -29.08 19.50 8.19
C LYS A 114 -29.46 18.23 7.40
N ALA A 115 -28.47 17.47 6.95
CA ALA A 115 -28.62 16.15 6.36
C ALA A 115 -28.30 15.08 7.39
N GLU A 116 -28.94 13.93 7.31
CA GLU A 116 -28.73 12.79 8.19
C GLU A 116 -27.75 11.80 7.52
N PRO A 117 -26.48 11.65 8.00
CA PRO A 117 -25.52 10.74 7.41
C PRO A 117 -25.79 9.29 7.83
N GLY A 118 -25.73 8.37 6.88
CA GLY A 118 -25.91 6.91 7.09
C GLY A 118 -24.63 6.10 6.84
N TYR A 119 -23.46 6.64 7.19
CA TYR A 119 -22.16 6.10 6.75
C TYR A 119 -21.43 5.29 7.84
N ASN A 120 -22.09 4.98 8.95
CA ASN A 120 -21.57 4.26 10.12
C ASN A 120 -21.88 2.76 10.06
N ASN A 121 -21.52 2.11 8.97
CA ASN A 121 -21.81 0.69 8.75
C ASN A 121 -20.69 0.00 7.95
N PHE A 122 -20.78 -1.32 7.85
CA PHE A 122 -19.73 -2.14 7.22
C PHE A 122 -19.55 -1.87 5.73
N GLU A 123 -20.62 -1.58 5.00
CA GLU A 123 -20.52 -1.26 3.57
C GLU A 123 -19.66 0.01 3.35
N TRP A 124 -19.89 1.05 4.17
CA TRP A 124 -19.10 2.26 4.11
C TRP A 124 -17.67 2.11 4.67
N PHE A 125 -17.45 1.18 5.59
CA PHE A 125 -16.10 0.78 5.96
C PHE A 125 -15.33 0.21 4.76
N VAL A 126 -15.94 -0.71 4.00
CA VAL A 126 -15.33 -1.30 2.79
C VAL A 126 -15.10 -0.23 1.73
N THR A 127 -16.08 0.61 1.46
CA THR A 127 -15.98 1.71 0.49
C THR A 127 -14.87 2.69 0.85
N GLY A 128 -14.80 3.10 2.10
CA GLY A 128 -13.73 3.97 2.60
C GLY A 128 -12.35 3.30 2.55
N ALA A 129 -12.26 1.99 2.77
CA ALA A 129 -11.01 1.25 2.63
C ALA A 129 -10.51 1.24 1.17
N VAL A 130 -11.41 1.06 0.21
CA VAL A 130 -11.08 1.13 -1.23
C VAL A 130 -10.52 2.50 -1.59
N ASP A 131 -11.23 3.59 -1.26
CA ASP A 131 -10.78 4.96 -1.50
C ASP A 131 -9.38 5.21 -0.89
N THR A 132 -9.21 4.79 0.36
CA THR A 132 -7.95 4.95 1.12
C THR A 132 -6.78 4.23 0.44
N LEU A 133 -6.98 2.98 -0.02
CA LEU A 133 -5.94 2.19 -0.69
C LEU A 133 -5.59 2.74 -2.08
N LEU A 134 -6.56 3.25 -2.83
CA LEU A 134 -6.32 3.89 -4.13
C LEU A 134 -5.42 5.13 -3.96
N VAL A 135 -5.68 5.96 -2.97
CA VAL A 135 -4.85 7.13 -2.65
C VAL A 135 -3.46 6.71 -2.19
N ALA A 136 -3.35 5.72 -1.29
CA ALA A 136 -2.07 5.22 -0.81
C ALA A 136 -1.21 4.65 -1.94
N GLN A 137 -1.79 3.86 -2.85
CA GLN A 137 -1.08 3.33 -4.00
C GLN A 137 -0.67 4.43 -4.98
N THR A 138 -1.52 5.41 -5.23
CA THR A 138 -1.19 6.55 -6.09
C THR A 138 -0.03 7.36 -5.51
N PHE A 139 -0.02 7.59 -4.19
CA PHE A 139 1.10 8.21 -3.48
C PHE A 139 2.39 7.41 -3.68
N CYS A 140 2.36 6.10 -3.50
CA CYS A 140 3.54 5.24 -3.66
C CYS A 140 4.14 5.37 -5.08
N VAL A 141 3.30 5.30 -6.10
CA VAL A 141 3.74 5.47 -7.50
C VAL A 141 4.33 6.86 -7.74
N ALA A 142 3.72 7.91 -7.20
CA ALA A 142 4.24 9.28 -7.33
C ALA A 142 5.58 9.45 -6.60
N ALA A 143 5.72 8.89 -5.39
CA ALA A 143 6.94 8.94 -4.60
C ALA A 143 8.10 8.20 -5.30
N GLU A 144 7.86 6.99 -5.80
CA GLU A 144 8.85 6.21 -6.55
C GLU A 144 9.31 6.93 -7.82
N LYS A 145 8.43 7.65 -8.52
CA LYS A 145 8.79 8.49 -9.68
C LYS A 145 9.70 9.67 -9.33
N LYS A 146 9.66 10.14 -8.09
CA LYS A 146 10.57 11.19 -7.58
C LYS A 146 11.86 10.59 -6.98
N GLY A 147 12.07 9.28 -7.12
CA GLY A 147 13.27 8.59 -6.61
C GLY A 147 13.20 8.25 -5.12
N LEU A 148 12.04 8.37 -4.48
CA LEU A 148 11.83 7.92 -3.10
C LEU A 148 11.58 6.41 -3.07
N GLY A 149 11.97 5.78 -1.96
CA GLY A 149 11.63 4.41 -1.65
C GLY A 149 10.44 4.35 -0.68
N ILE A 150 9.61 3.33 -0.83
CA ILE A 150 8.43 3.11 0.02
C ILE A 150 8.39 1.67 0.55
N CYS A 151 7.75 1.51 1.72
CA CYS A 151 7.35 0.21 2.23
C CYS A 151 5.94 0.27 2.80
N TYR A 152 5.02 -0.54 2.26
CA TYR A 152 3.73 -0.82 2.87
C TYR A 152 3.90 -1.71 4.10
N LEU A 153 3.23 -1.35 5.18
CA LEU A 153 3.20 -2.13 6.43
C LEU A 153 1.86 -2.85 6.55
N GLY A 154 1.81 -4.11 6.15
CA GLY A 154 0.63 -4.98 6.28
C GLY A 154 0.16 -5.17 7.71
N THR A 155 1.02 -4.85 8.68
CA THR A 155 0.76 -4.95 10.12
C THR A 155 -0.23 -3.90 10.65
N THR A 156 -0.62 -2.92 9.84
CA THR A 156 -1.56 -1.86 10.24
C THR A 156 -2.90 -2.43 10.72
N THR A 157 -3.42 -3.42 10.04
CA THR A 157 -4.69 -4.07 10.39
C THR A 157 -4.56 -5.15 11.47
N TYR A 158 -3.34 -5.53 11.87
CA TYR A 158 -3.13 -6.53 12.91
C TYR A 158 -3.31 -5.94 14.31
N ASN A 159 -2.83 -4.69 14.51
CA ASN A 159 -2.89 -3.99 15.78
C ASN A 159 -3.53 -2.59 15.64
N PRO A 160 -4.75 -2.47 15.07
CA PRO A 160 -5.36 -1.18 14.77
C PRO A 160 -5.61 -0.36 16.02
N GLN A 161 -5.92 -1.00 17.17
CA GLN A 161 -6.13 -0.32 18.46
C GLN A 161 -4.92 0.53 18.87
N MET A 162 -3.70 -0.02 18.75
CA MET A 162 -2.48 0.70 19.11
C MET A 162 -2.28 1.95 18.23
N ILE A 163 -2.64 1.87 16.96
CA ILE A 163 -2.54 3.00 16.02
C ILE A 163 -3.62 4.05 16.35
N VAL A 164 -4.86 3.61 16.61
CA VAL A 164 -5.96 4.48 17.03
C VAL A 164 -5.56 5.29 18.27
N GLU A 165 -4.96 4.65 19.26
CA GLU A 165 -4.50 5.31 20.50
C GLU A 165 -3.30 6.24 20.24
N ALA A 166 -2.27 5.76 19.53
CA ALA A 166 -1.06 6.53 19.27
C ALA A 166 -1.34 7.81 18.45
N LEU A 167 -2.25 7.72 17.49
CA LEU A 167 -2.64 8.83 16.62
C LEU A 167 -3.90 9.59 17.08
N LYS A 168 -4.53 9.13 18.18
CA LYS A 168 -5.76 9.74 18.74
C LYS A 168 -6.89 9.81 17.70
N LEU A 169 -7.10 8.71 16.97
CA LEU A 169 -8.12 8.65 15.94
C LEU A 169 -9.52 8.68 16.59
N PRO A 170 -10.40 9.59 16.18
CA PRO A 170 -11.77 9.64 16.69
C PRO A 170 -12.64 8.57 16.03
N GLU A 171 -13.88 8.43 16.50
CA GLU A 171 -14.91 7.61 15.84
C GLU A 171 -15.05 7.97 14.35
N LEU A 172 -15.39 7.00 13.54
CA LEU A 172 -15.50 7.04 12.07
C LEU A 172 -14.18 7.38 11.34
N VAL A 173 -13.04 7.23 12.04
CA VAL A 173 -11.69 7.26 11.45
C VAL A 173 -10.97 5.96 11.79
N PHE A 174 -10.49 5.23 10.75
CA PHE A 174 -9.88 3.92 10.95
C PHE A 174 -8.61 3.75 10.11
N PRO A 175 -7.48 3.26 10.68
CA PRO A 175 -6.24 3.08 9.94
C PRO A 175 -6.32 1.83 9.04
N ILE A 176 -6.07 2.02 7.74
CA ILE A 176 -6.10 0.93 6.74
C ILE A 176 -4.71 0.48 6.35
N THR A 177 -3.82 1.42 6.11
CA THR A 177 -2.44 1.09 5.75
C THR A 177 -1.47 2.16 6.22
N THR A 178 -0.25 1.72 6.53
CA THR A 178 0.86 2.61 6.87
C THR A 178 1.95 2.42 5.82
N VAL A 179 2.53 3.53 5.37
CA VAL A 179 3.62 3.56 4.40
C VAL A 179 4.79 4.32 5.02
N THR A 180 5.96 3.69 5.09
CA THR A 180 7.20 4.41 5.36
C THR A 180 7.79 4.90 4.04
N VAL A 181 8.31 6.13 4.02
CA VAL A 181 8.85 6.77 2.81
C VAL A 181 10.12 7.53 3.13
N GLY A 182 11.11 7.46 2.23
CA GLY A 182 12.40 8.12 2.36
C GLY A 182 13.28 7.93 1.14
N TRP A 183 14.45 8.55 1.14
CA TRP A 183 15.47 8.33 0.11
C TRP A 183 16.08 6.94 0.32
N PRO A 184 16.13 6.08 -0.73
CA PRO A 184 16.64 4.72 -0.60
C PRO A 184 18.11 4.68 -0.16
N ALA A 185 18.44 3.85 0.84
CA ALA A 185 19.81 3.50 1.21
C ALA A 185 20.18 2.06 0.80
N GLU A 186 19.28 1.39 0.08
CA GLU A 186 19.48 0.01 -0.41
C GLU A 186 18.83 -0.15 -1.78
N GLN A 187 19.26 -1.18 -2.50
CA GLN A 187 18.61 -1.62 -3.73
C GLN A 187 18.41 -3.15 -3.65
N PRO A 188 17.37 -3.61 -2.95
CA PRO A 188 17.11 -5.03 -2.79
C PRO A 188 16.75 -5.69 -4.13
N GLU A 189 16.90 -7.01 -4.20
CA GLU A 189 16.39 -7.78 -5.34
C GLU A 189 14.88 -7.65 -5.47
N GLN A 190 14.41 -7.77 -6.70
CA GLN A 190 13.00 -7.71 -6.98
C GLN A 190 12.34 -9.05 -6.64
N VAL A 191 11.29 -9.01 -5.82
CA VAL A 191 10.54 -10.22 -5.49
C VAL A 191 9.71 -10.72 -6.68
N ASP A 192 9.54 -12.03 -6.76
CA ASP A 192 8.76 -12.71 -7.79
C ASP A 192 7.28 -12.28 -7.82
N ARG A 193 6.63 -12.63 -8.90
CA ARG A 193 5.17 -12.57 -9.08
C ARG A 193 4.70 -13.87 -9.71
N LEU A 194 3.47 -14.24 -9.41
CA LEU A 194 2.83 -15.32 -10.16
C LEU A 194 2.66 -14.93 -11.63
N PRO A 195 2.62 -15.90 -12.56
CA PRO A 195 2.39 -15.63 -13.97
C PRO A 195 0.99 -15.05 -14.21
N LEU A 196 0.82 -14.35 -15.32
CA LEU A 196 -0.44 -13.64 -15.64
C LEU A 196 -1.65 -14.58 -15.60
N GLU A 197 -1.51 -15.79 -16.11
CA GLU A 197 -2.55 -16.83 -16.14
C GLU A 197 -3.00 -17.32 -14.75
N ALA A 198 -2.24 -17.06 -13.70
CA ALA A 198 -2.62 -17.37 -12.33
C ALA A 198 -3.55 -16.30 -11.70
N ILE A 199 -3.77 -15.18 -12.38
CA ILE A 199 -4.46 -14.02 -11.79
C ILE A 199 -5.58 -13.52 -12.72
N VAL A 200 -5.40 -13.66 -14.03
CA VAL A 200 -6.35 -13.16 -15.03
C VAL A 200 -7.24 -14.29 -15.51
N HIS A 201 -8.54 -14.12 -15.36
CA HIS A 201 -9.59 -14.98 -15.90
C HIS A 201 -10.38 -14.17 -16.92
N GLU A 202 -10.62 -14.74 -18.09
CA GLU A 202 -11.42 -14.11 -19.13
C GLU A 202 -12.89 -14.52 -18.95
N GLU A 203 -13.78 -13.54 -19.05
CA GLU A 203 -15.25 -13.63 -18.96
C GLU A 203 -15.77 -14.11 -17.59
N PHE A 204 -15.25 -15.19 -17.02
CA PHE A 204 -15.66 -15.75 -15.72
C PHE A 204 -14.50 -16.44 -15.02
N TYR A 205 -14.67 -16.67 -13.70
CA TYR A 205 -13.65 -17.32 -12.89
C TYR A 205 -13.52 -18.80 -13.29
N HIS A 206 -12.29 -19.25 -13.57
CA HIS A 206 -11.93 -20.64 -13.79
C HIS A 206 -11.22 -21.18 -12.55
N ASP A 207 -11.72 -22.28 -11.99
CA ASP A 207 -11.07 -22.92 -10.84
C ASP A 207 -9.82 -23.69 -11.25
N TYR A 208 -8.95 -23.96 -10.30
CA TYR A 208 -7.64 -24.57 -10.53
C TYR A 208 -7.68 -26.08 -10.26
N THR A 209 -7.15 -26.85 -11.18
CA THR A 209 -6.82 -28.25 -10.94
C THR A 209 -5.53 -28.38 -10.15
N PRO A 210 -5.23 -29.55 -9.52
CA PRO A 210 -3.94 -29.78 -8.87
C PRO A 210 -2.75 -29.52 -9.82
N GLN A 211 -2.86 -29.92 -11.08
CA GLN A 211 -1.84 -29.72 -12.10
C GLN A 211 -1.62 -28.24 -12.43
N ASP A 212 -2.68 -27.44 -12.40
CA ASP A 212 -2.56 -25.98 -12.56
C ASP A 212 -1.80 -25.37 -11.39
N ILE A 213 -2.11 -25.76 -10.16
CA ILE A 213 -1.42 -25.28 -8.97
C ILE A 213 0.06 -25.63 -9.02
N ASP A 214 0.42 -26.88 -9.33
CA ASP A 214 1.82 -27.30 -9.46
C ASP A 214 2.57 -26.44 -10.49
N ARG A 215 1.98 -26.22 -11.65
CA ARG A 215 2.57 -25.43 -12.73
C ARG A 215 2.72 -23.94 -12.36
N LEU A 216 1.69 -23.34 -11.78
CA LEU A 216 1.65 -21.91 -11.46
C LEU A 216 2.62 -21.51 -10.33
N TYR A 217 2.87 -22.41 -9.38
CA TYR A 217 3.77 -22.17 -8.25
C TYR A 217 5.18 -22.70 -8.43
N ALA A 218 5.44 -23.52 -9.48
CA ALA A 218 6.74 -24.16 -9.73
C ALA A 218 7.91 -23.18 -9.69
N TYR A 219 7.80 -22.01 -10.33
CA TYR A 219 8.84 -21.00 -10.34
C TYR A 219 9.10 -20.47 -8.93
N LYS A 220 8.06 -20.07 -8.21
CA LYS A 220 8.16 -19.57 -6.84
C LYS A 220 8.84 -20.57 -5.91
N GLU A 221 8.47 -21.84 -5.98
CA GLU A 221 9.05 -22.92 -5.17
C GLU A 221 10.49 -23.25 -5.55
N SER A 222 10.88 -23.00 -6.82
CA SER A 222 12.24 -23.24 -7.30
C SER A 222 13.27 -22.22 -6.81
N LEU A 223 12.83 -21.03 -6.34
CA LEU A 223 13.71 -19.94 -5.93
C LEU A 223 14.60 -20.34 -4.75
N PRO A 224 15.91 -20.02 -4.80
CA PRO A 224 16.86 -20.39 -3.75
C PRO A 224 16.44 -19.90 -2.36
N GLU A 225 15.98 -18.65 -2.25
CA GLU A 225 15.51 -18.07 -0.99
C GLU A 225 14.30 -18.82 -0.41
N ASN A 226 13.40 -19.32 -1.25
CA ASN A 226 12.23 -20.08 -0.79
C ASN A 226 12.62 -21.48 -0.34
N LYS A 227 13.57 -22.13 -1.02
CA LYS A 227 14.16 -23.38 -0.55
C LYS A 227 14.88 -23.22 0.79
N GLN A 228 15.61 -22.12 0.95
CA GLN A 228 16.26 -21.81 2.21
C GLN A 228 15.25 -21.61 3.35
N PHE A 229 14.13 -20.92 3.11
CA PHE A 229 13.06 -20.78 4.11
C PHE A 229 12.45 -22.12 4.55
N ILE A 230 12.29 -23.08 3.63
CA ILE A 230 11.83 -24.43 3.97
C ILE A 230 12.79 -25.07 4.96
N LEU A 231 14.09 -25.05 4.66
CA LEU A 231 15.15 -25.65 5.49
C LEU A 231 15.26 -25.00 6.87
N GLU A 232 15.29 -23.66 6.94
CA GLU A 232 15.40 -22.89 8.18
C GLU A 232 14.24 -23.13 9.14
N ASN A 233 13.07 -23.45 8.61
CA ASN A 233 11.86 -23.66 9.41
C ASN A 233 11.52 -25.16 9.61
N ASN A 234 12.39 -26.08 9.16
CA ASN A 234 12.17 -27.53 9.25
C ASN A 234 10.81 -27.94 8.66
N LYS A 235 10.49 -27.45 7.47
CA LYS A 235 9.25 -27.77 6.75
C LYS A 235 9.54 -28.58 5.49
N GLU A 236 8.52 -29.26 4.96
CA GLU A 236 8.62 -30.02 3.73
C GLU A 236 8.35 -29.18 2.49
N THR A 237 7.48 -28.18 2.64
CA THR A 237 7.03 -27.32 1.53
C THR A 237 7.02 -25.84 1.91
N LEU A 238 7.10 -24.97 0.90
CA LEU A 238 6.96 -23.54 1.08
C LEU A 238 5.57 -23.16 1.64
N ALA A 239 4.52 -23.86 1.23
CA ALA A 239 3.17 -23.65 1.73
C ALA A 239 3.09 -23.82 3.24
N GLN A 240 3.74 -24.87 3.80
CA GLN A 240 3.81 -25.06 5.25
C GLN A 240 4.55 -23.92 5.98
N VAL A 241 5.56 -23.30 5.36
CA VAL A 241 6.21 -22.10 5.94
C VAL A 241 5.21 -20.96 6.08
N PHE A 242 4.30 -20.79 5.12
CA PHE A 242 3.25 -19.77 5.19
C PHE A 242 2.21 -20.11 6.27
N THR A 243 1.71 -21.34 6.30
CA THR A 243 0.58 -21.72 7.16
C THR A 243 0.95 -21.99 8.61
N ASP A 244 2.17 -22.50 8.85
CA ASP A 244 2.56 -22.97 10.19
C ASP A 244 3.48 -22.00 10.91
N VAL A 245 4.11 -21.05 10.17
CA VAL A 245 5.13 -20.16 10.74
C VAL A 245 4.78 -18.69 10.58
N ARG A 246 4.45 -18.25 9.33
CA ARG A 246 4.28 -16.82 9.04
C ARG A 246 2.88 -16.30 9.26
N TYR A 247 1.87 -17.05 8.85
CA TYR A 247 0.46 -16.66 8.84
C TYR A 247 -0.37 -17.82 9.35
N THR A 248 -0.18 -18.18 10.63
CA THR A 248 -0.86 -19.33 11.19
C THR A 248 -2.38 -19.12 11.23
N LYS A 249 -3.14 -20.20 11.12
CA LYS A 249 -4.61 -20.15 11.22
C LYS A 249 -5.05 -19.46 12.51
N LYS A 250 -4.41 -19.82 13.65
CA LYS A 250 -4.71 -19.25 14.96
C LYS A 250 -4.49 -17.72 14.99
N ASP A 251 -3.36 -17.25 14.46
CA ASP A 251 -3.05 -15.81 14.44
C ASP A 251 -3.98 -15.06 13.48
N SER A 252 -4.28 -15.66 12.32
CA SER A 252 -5.21 -15.10 11.34
C SER A 252 -6.62 -14.92 11.93
N GLU A 253 -7.14 -15.92 12.63
CA GLU A 253 -8.44 -15.85 13.30
C GLU A 253 -8.45 -14.79 14.41
N ALA A 254 -7.44 -14.78 15.27
CA ALA A 254 -7.33 -13.80 16.36
C ALA A 254 -7.20 -12.35 15.83
N MET A 255 -6.41 -12.14 14.79
CA MET A 255 -6.27 -10.81 14.13
C MET A 255 -7.58 -10.36 13.48
N SER A 256 -8.32 -11.28 12.86
CA SER A 256 -9.63 -11.01 12.27
C SER A 256 -10.66 -10.58 13.31
N GLU A 257 -10.74 -11.29 14.42
CA GLU A 257 -11.63 -10.96 15.54
C GLU A 257 -11.27 -9.58 16.14
N ASN A 258 -9.97 -9.32 16.35
CA ASN A 258 -9.50 -8.05 16.86
C ASN A 258 -9.84 -6.90 15.89
N LEU A 259 -9.59 -7.07 14.60
CA LEU A 259 -9.91 -6.09 13.57
C LEU A 259 -11.41 -5.74 13.60
N TRP A 260 -12.27 -6.76 13.62
CA TRP A 260 -13.72 -6.59 13.69
C TRP A 260 -14.16 -5.84 14.96
N LYS A 261 -13.63 -6.23 16.12
CA LYS A 261 -13.92 -5.57 17.40
C LYS A 261 -13.55 -4.09 17.38
N ILE A 262 -12.36 -3.73 16.88
CA ILE A 262 -11.91 -2.35 16.86
C ILE A 262 -12.66 -1.53 15.80
N MET A 263 -13.00 -2.12 14.66
CA MET A 263 -13.86 -1.50 13.66
C MET A 263 -15.21 -1.11 14.27
N LYS A 264 -15.87 -2.01 15.01
CA LYS A 264 -17.13 -1.73 15.73
C LYS A 264 -16.96 -0.65 16.79
N LYS A 265 -15.84 -0.68 17.55
CA LYS A 265 -15.54 0.36 18.55
C LYS A 265 -15.34 1.74 17.93
N GLN A 266 -14.86 1.79 16.68
CA GLN A 266 -14.68 3.03 15.93
C GLN A 266 -15.97 3.48 15.20
N GLY A 267 -17.11 2.80 15.43
CA GLY A 267 -18.43 3.23 14.95
C GLY A 267 -18.84 2.73 13.56
N PHE A 268 -18.19 1.67 13.05
CA PHE A 268 -18.54 1.07 11.75
C PHE A 268 -19.40 -0.19 11.87
#